data_4a3e44f1eb8159ff1bef25ebbbdcab19
#
_entry.id   4a3e44f1eb8159ff1bef25ebbbdcab19
#
_cell.length_a   1.000
_cell.length_b   1.000
_cell.length_c   1.000
_cell.angle_alpha   90.00
_cell.angle_beta   90.00
_cell.angle_gamma   90.00
#
_symmetry.space_group_name_H-M   'P 1'
#
loop_
_entity.id
_entity.type
_entity.pdbx_description
1 polymer ?
#
loop_
_entity_poly.entity_id
_entity_poly.type
_entity_poly.pdbx_seq_one_letter_code
_entity_poly.pdbx_strand_id
1 'polypeptide(L)'
;AYVVFSKHLNPNLHAVALEGAYASVIGGAPAAAVVFPSVVLKETYQDPEVAAAQEKMRRDRDFSQRDFDEIFRRVHGEKQAALAARFDGIHSVERARSVGSIDAIVSVRDLRPYLLERLEKGMRKG
;
A
#
# COMPACT_ATOMS: atom_id res chain seq x y z
N ALA A 1 0.27 -21.09 4.53
CA ALA A 1 1.35 -20.57 5.41
C ALA A 1 0.80 -19.73 6.56
N TYR A 2 -0.15 -18.83 6.30
CA TYR A 2 -0.73 -17.95 7.34
C TYR A 2 -1.40 -18.73 8.47
N VAL A 3 -2.09 -19.83 8.15
CA VAL A 3 -2.77 -20.67 9.15
C VAL A 3 -1.76 -21.28 10.13
N VAL A 4 -0.62 -21.77 9.62
CA VAL A 4 0.44 -22.39 10.43
C VAL A 4 1.11 -21.34 11.34
N PHE A 5 1.29 -20.12 10.85
CA PHE A 5 1.94 -19.02 11.57
C PHE A 5 0.95 -18.04 12.21
N SER A 6 -0.29 -18.46 12.41
CA SER A 6 -1.29 -17.63 13.07
C SER A 6 -1.08 -17.61 14.59
N LYS A 7 -1.13 -16.43 15.18
CA LYS A 7 -1.10 -16.26 16.64
C LYS A 7 -2.29 -16.91 17.34
N HIS A 8 -3.41 -17.03 16.64
CA HIS A 8 -4.60 -17.69 17.18
C HIS A 8 -4.36 -19.17 17.45
N LEU A 9 -3.63 -19.83 16.56
CA LEU A 9 -3.28 -21.25 16.71
C LEU A 9 -1.98 -21.46 17.50
N ASN A 10 -1.09 -20.48 17.49
CA ASN A 10 0.22 -20.54 18.16
C ASN A 10 0.41 -19.33 19.07
N PRO A 11 -0.07 -19.36 20.30
CA PRO A 11 0.03 -18.22 21.21
C PRO A 11 1.47 -17.82 21.57
N ASN A 12 2.41 -18.74 21.40
CA ASN A 12 3.84 -18.47 21.64
C ASN A 12 4.56 -17.86 20.42
N LEU A 13 3.85 -17.69 19.30
CA LEU A 13 4.43 -17.07 18.11
C LEU A 13 4.70 -15.59 18.37
N HIS A 14 5.93 -15.17 18.11
CA HIS A 14 6.35 -13.78 18.16
C HIS A 14 6.72 -13.28 16.79
N ALA A 15 5.94 -12.34 16.26
CA ALA A 15 6.15 -11.77 14.95
C ALA A 15 6.82 -10.40 15.04
N VAL A 16 7.89 -10.21 14.28
CA VAL A 16 8.70 -8.98 14.26
C VAL A 16 8.87 -8.54 12.81
N ALA A 17 8.84 -7.24 12.58
CA ALA A 17 9.09 -6.64 11.27
C ALA A 17 10.22 -5.63 11.33
N LEU A 18 10.96 -5.50 10.22
CA LEU A 18 11.95 -4.45 10.06
C LEU A 18 11.26 -3.11 9.75
N GLU A 19 11.82 -2.04 10.29
CA GLU A 19 11.35 -0.68 10.02
C GLU A 19 11.37 -0.40 8.50
N GLY A 20 10.30 0.19 7.99
CA GLY A 20 10.14 0.50 6.57
C GLY A 20 9.67 -0.65 5.69
N ALA A 21 9.47 -1.85 6.24
CA ALA A 21 8.91 -2.98 5.50
C ALA A 21 7.39 -2.85 5.31
N TYR A 22 6.82 -3.68 4.43
CA TYR A 22 5.39 -3.71 4.15
C TYR A 22 4.82 -5.11 4.37
N ALA A 23 3.64 -5.19 4.96
CA ALA A 23 2.91 -6.44 5.19
C ALA A 23 2.00 -6.76 4.00
N SER A 24 2.59 -6.88 2.81
CA SER A 24 1.86 -7.15 1.56
C SER A 24 2.70 -7.99 0.60
N VAL A 25 2.01 -8.69 -0.31
CA VAL A 25 2.66 -9.51 -1.35
C VAL A 25 3.26 -8.64 -2.45
N ILE A 26 2.62 -7.49 -2.74
CA ILE A 26 3.08 -6.53 -3.75
C ILE A 26 3.07 -5.12 -3.19
N GLY A 27 3.90 -4.24 -3.75
CA GLY A 27 3.90 -2.82 -3.41
C GLY A 27 2.72 -2.07 -4.01
N GLY A 28 2.51 -0.83 -3.55
CA GLY A 28 1.38 0.01 -3.98
C GLY A 28 1.40 0.39 -5.45
N ALA A 29 2.56 0.70 -6.01
CA ALA A 29 2.66 1.06 -7.43
C ALA A 29 2.24 -0.08 -8.37
N PRO A 30 2.75 -1.32 -8.23
CA PRO A 30 2.24 -2.45 -8.99
C PRO A 30 0.77 -2.76 -8.72
N ALA A 31 0.31 -2.63 -7.48
CA ALA A 31 -1.10 -2.84 -7.13
C ALA A 31 -2.02 -1.87 -7.86
N ALA A 32 -1.69 -0.58 -7.88
CA ALA A 32 -2.47 0.43 -8.56
C ALA A 32 -2.50 0.21 -10.09
N ALA A 33 -1.36 -0.18 -10.68
CA ALA A 33 -1.25 -0.33 -12.13
C ALA A 33 -1.89 -1.62 -12.67
N VAL A 34 -1.80 -2.72 -11.93
CA VAL A 34 -2.17 -4.05 -12.44
C VAL A 34 -3.42 -4.63 -11.79
N VAL A 35 -3.55 -4.48 -10.47
CA VAL A 35 -4.66 -5.08 -9.72
C VAL A 35 -5.91 -4.20 -9.73
N PHE A 36 -5.73 -2.88 -9.65
CA PHE A 36 -6.84 -1.94 -9.54
C PHE A 36 -6.92 -0.89 -10.65
N PRO A 37 -6.68 -1.25 -11.93
CA PRO A 37 -6.72 -0.27 -13.03
C PRO A 37 -8.11 0.35 -13.22
N SER A 38 -9.17 -0.41 -12.98
CA SER A 38 -10.55 0.07 -13.08
C SER A 38 -10.88 1.13 -12.03
N VAL A 39 -10.31 1.02 -10.83
CA VAL A 39 -10.48 2.01 -9.76
C VAL A 39 -9.80 3.33 -10.15
N VAL A 40 -8.57 3.25 -10.65
CA VAL A 40 -7.83 4.42 -11.12
C VAL A 40 -8.58 5.12 -12.25
N LEU A 41 -9.08 4.37 -13.24
CA LEU A 41 -9.86 4.91 -14.33
C LEU A 41 -11.13 5.62 -13.85
N LYS A 42 -11.88 4.98 -12.95
CA LYS A 42 -13.10 5.55 -12.38
C LYS A 42 -12.82 6.87 -11.68
N GLU A 43 -11.81 6.91 -10.81
CA GLU A 43 -11.43 8.13 -10.09
C GLU A 43 -10.94 9.22 -11.06
N THR A 44 -10.25 8.84 -12.14
CA THR A 44 -9.79 9.78 -13.17
C THR A 44 -10.97 10.44 -13.88
N TYR A 45 -11.97 9.66 -14.30
CA TYR A 45 -13.16 10.22 -14.97
C TYR A 45 -14.05 11.05 -14.03
N GLN A 46 -13.99 10.82 -12.74
CA GLN A 46 -14.71 11.59 -11.73
C GLN A 46 -14.00 12.90 -11.36
N ASP A 47 -12.76 13.09 -11.79
CA ASP A 47 -12.00 14.32 -11.52
C ASP A 47 -12.63 15.51 -12.24
N PRO A 48 -12.79 16.67 -11.55
CA PRO A 48 -13.39 17.87 -12.16
C PRO A 48 -12.68 18.37 -13.40
N GLU A 49 -11.34 18.27 -13.46
CA GLU A 49 -10.58 18.68 -14.64
C GLU A 49 -10.87 17.81 -15.85
N VAL A 50 -10.93 16.50 -15.66
CA VAL A 50 -11.25 15.55 -16.75
C VAL A 50 -12.70 15.73 -17.20
N ALA A 51 -13.64 15.90 -16.29
CA ALA A 51 -15.02 16.17 -16.61
C ALA A 51 -15.19 17.48 -17.40
N ALA A 52 -14.49 18.53 -17.00
CA ALA A 52 -14.49 19.81 -17.72
C ALA A 52 -13.86 19.68 -19.12
N ALA A 53 -12.79 18.91 -19.26
CA ALA A 53 -12.15 18.64 -20.56
C ALA A 53 -13.05 17.85 -21.49
N GLN A 54 -13.79 16.86 -20.99
CA GLN A 54 -14.80 16.13 -21.76
C GLN A 54 -15.90 17.05 -22.29
N GLU A 55 -16.38 17.93 -21.43
CA GLU A 55 -17.42 18.88 -21.81
C GLU A 55 -16.93 19.87 -22.86
N LYS A 56 -15.69 20.38 -22.74
CA LYS A 56 -15.06 21.20 -23.76
C LYS A 56 -14.91 20.47 -25.10
N MET A 57 -14.55 19.21 -25.07
CA MET A 57 -14.41 18.39 -26.27
C MET A 57 -15.73 18.20 -27.02
N ARG A 58 -16.86 18.19 -26.27
CA ARG A 58 -18.20 18.13 -26.88
C ARG A 58 -18.64 19.45 -27.50
N ARG A 59 -18.30 20.58 -26.87
CA ARG A 59 -18.80 21.90 -27.25
C ARG A 59 -17.87 22.68 -28.17
N ASP A 60 -16.58 22.48 -28.05
CA ASP A 60 -15.57 23.25 -28.78
C ASP A 60 -14.83 22.35 -29.78
N ARG A 61 -14.99 22.67 -31.06
CA ARG A 61 -14.31 21.93 -32.14
C ARG A 61 -12.82 22.21 -32.21
N ASP A 62 -12.36 23.31 -31.61
CA ASP A 62 -10.95 23.68 -31.57
C ASP A 62 -10.18 22.99 -30.44
N PHE A 63 -10.90 22.39 -29.48
CA PHE A 63 -10.29 21.59 -28.43
C PHE A 63 -9.91 20.20 -28.94
N SER A 64 -8.62 19.96 -29.12
CA SER A 64 -8.14 18.74 -29.76
C SER A 64 -8.16 17.53 -28.83
N GLN A 65 -8.26 16.34 -29.43
CA GLN A 65 -8.10 15.06 -28.73
C GLN A 65 -6.76 15.00 -27.97
N ARG A 66 -5.72 15.61 -28.54
CA ARG A 66 -4.39 15.67 -27.91
C ARG A 66 -4.41 16.43 -26.60
N ASP A 67 -5.12 17.56 -26.53
CA ASP A 67 -5.23 18.36 -25.31
C ASP A 67 -5.99 17.59 -24.23
N PHE A 68 -7.06 16.88 -24.60
CA PHE A 68 -7.76 15.99 -23.68
C PHE A 68 -6.84 14.88 -23.17
N ASP A 69 -6.10 14.22 -24.03
CA ASP A 69 -5.20 13.12 -23.69
C ASP A 69 -4.09 13.57 -22.74
N GLU A 70 -3.58 14.79 -22.89
CA GLU A 70 -2.59 15.37 -21.94
C GLU A 70 -3.17 15.54 -20.54
N ILE A 71 -4.36 16.13 -20.43
CA ILE A 71 -5.04 16.33 -19.17
C ILE A 71 -5.36 14.98 -18.53
N PHE A 72 -5.93 14.06 -19.32
CA PHE A 72 -6.28 12.73 -18.85
C PHE A 72 -5.06 11.96 -18.34
N ARG A 73 -3.96 11.98 -19.07
CA ARG A 73 -2.73 11.28 -18.69
C ARG A 73 -2.15 11.83 -17.38
N ARG A 74 -2.14 13.14 -17.22
CA ARG A 74 -1.67 13.78 -16.00
C ARG A 74 -2.53 13.39 -14.79
N VAL A 75 -3.84 13.53 -14.90
CA VAL A 75 -4.79 13.19 -13.82
C VAL A 75 -4.77 11.70 -13.51
N HIS A 76 -4.70 10.86 -14.55
CA HIS A 76 -4.58 9.40 -14.36
C HIS A 76 -3.33 9.03 -13.56
N GLY A 77 -2.17 9.64 -13.86
CA GLY A 77 -0.94 9.44 -13.11
C GLY A 77 -1.05 9.88 -11.65
N GLU A 78 -1.71 11.02 -11.40
CA GLU A 78 -1.96 11.50 -10.04
C GLU A 78 -2.86 10.55 -9.25
N LYS A 79 -3.93 10.04 -9.84
CA LYS A 79 -4.84 9.08 -9.20
C LYS A 79 -4.15 7.74 -8.95
N GLN A 80 -3.35 7.29 -9.88
CA GLN A 80 -2.56 6.05 -9.73
C GLN A 80 -1.57 6.17 -8.58
N ALA A 81 -0.84 7.30 -8.48
CA ALA A 81 0.10 7.55 -7.39
C ALA A 81 -0.61 7.66 -6.04
N ALA A 82 -1.78 8.32 -6.00
CA ALA A 82 -2.58 8.44 -4.78
C ALA A 82 -3.09 7.08 -4.29
N LEU A 83 -3.56 6.22 -5.20
CA LEU A 83 -3.99 4.86 -4.86
C LEU A 83 -2.82 4.02 -4.37
N ALA A 84 -1.66 4.12 -5.02
CA ALA A 84 -0.44 3.44 -4.58
C ALA A 84 -0.04 3.84 -3.16
N ALA A 85 -0.08 5.13 -2.85
CA ALA A 85 0.23 5.64 -1.51
C ALA A 85 -0.79 5.15 -0.46
N ARG A 86 -2.08 5.14 -0.80
CA ARG A 86 -3.13 4.59 0.09
C ARG A 86 -2.91 3.10 0.35
N PHE A 87 -2.59 2.34 -0.68
CA PHE A 87 -2.32 0.90 -0.57
C PHE A 87 -1.12 0.63 0.34
N ASP A 88 -0.01 1.34 0.12
CA ASP A 88 1.20 1.19 0.94
C ASP A 88 0.93 1.60 2.41
N GLY A 89 0.14 2.66 2.63
CA GLY A 89 -0.26 3.08 3.97
C GLY A 89 -1.08 2.03 4.72
N ILE A 90 -1.98 1.33 4.02
CA ILE A 90 -2.79 0.25 4.59
C ILE A 90 -1.93 -0.98 4.93
N HIS A 91 -0.93 -1.28 4.11
CA HIS A 91 -0.08 -2.48 4.25
C HIS A 91 1.25 -2.21 4.95
N SER A 92 1.44 -1.03 5.54
CA SER A 92 2.66 -0.73 6.30
C SER A 92 2.79 -1.61 7.54
N VAL A 93 4.02 -1.88 7.96
CA VAL A 93 4.27 -2.64 9.19
C VAL A 93 3.84 -1.89 10.44
N GLU A 94 3.84 -0.56 10.41
CA GLU A 94 3.33 0.29 11.49
C GLU A 94 1.84 0.03 11.72
N ARG A 95 1.05 -0.06 10.66
CA ARG A 95 -0.36 -0.42 10.76
C ARG A 95 -0.54 -1.85 11.25
N ALA A 96 0.26 -2.80 10.75
CA ALA A 96 0.20 -4.19 11.21
C ALA A 96 0.47 -4.30 12.72
N ARG A 97 1.39 -3.52 13.25
CA ARG A 97 1.63 -3.45 14.69
C ARG A 97 0.44 -2.86 15.43
N SER A 98 -0.14 -1.78 14.94
CA SER A 98 -1.28 -1.12 15.60
C SER A 98 -2.53 -1.99 15.70
N VAL A 99 -2.75 -2.88 14.73
CA VAL A 99 -3.88 -3.83 14.74
C VAL A 99 -3.52 -5.18 15.39
N GLY A 100 -2.31 -5.34 15.90
CA GLY A 100 -1.89 -6.54 16.63
C GLY A 100 -1.40 -7.70 15.77
N SER A 101 -1.22 -7.51 14.46
CA SER A 101 -0.72 -8.57 13.57
C SER A 101 0.75 -8.89 13.78
N ILE A 102 1.54 -7.92 14.24
CA ILE A 102 2.94 -8.10 14.60
C ILE A 102 3.20 -7.55 15.99
N ASP A 103 4.22 -8.08 16.67
CA ASP A 103 4.53 -7.73 18.07
C ASP A 103 5.46 -6.54 18.18
N ALA A 104 6.42 -6.38 17.26
CA ALA A 104 7.39 -5.31 17.33
C ALA A 104 7.90 -4.91 15.94
N ILE A 105 8.33 -3.65 15.84
CA ILE A 105 9.05 -3.11 14.69
C ILE A 105 10.44 -2.74 15.17
N VAL A 106 11.47 -3.28 14.51
CA VAL A 106 12.87 -3.03 14.88
C VAL A 106 13.66 -2.54 13.68
N SER A 107 14.70 -1.73 13.93
CA SER A 107 15.67 -1.35 12.91
C SER A 107 16.65 -2.51 12.64
N VAL A 108 17.31 -2.49 11.49
CA VAL A 108 18.34 -3.49 11.16
C VAL A 108 19.43 -3.53 12.22
N ARG A 109 19.81 -2.37 12.77
CA ARG A 109 20.82 -2.24 13.83
C ARG A 109 20.41 -2.98 15.10
N ASP A 110 19.14 -2.95 15.48
CA ASP A 110 18.62 -3.49 16.73
C ASP A 110 18.12 -4.94 16.59
N LEU A 111 18.05 -5.48 15.37
CA LEU A 111 17.47 -6.79 15.10
C LEU A 111 18.18 -7.91 15.89
N ARG A 112 19.50 -7.97 15.84
CA ARG A 112 20.25 -9.03 16.53
C ARG A 112 20.11 -8.99 18.06
N PRO A 113 20.31 -7.85 18.74
CA PRO A 113 20.07 -7.77 20.17
C PRO A 113 18.65 -8.12 20.56
N TYR A 114 17.68 -7.69 19.78
CA TYR A 114 16.26 -7.98 20.03
C TYR A 114 15.98 -9.49 19.96
N LEU A 115 16.48 -10.18 18.94
CA LEU A 115 16.29 -11.61 18.78
C LEU A 115 16.96 -12.41 19.91
N LEU A 116 18.15 -12.02 20.34
CA LEU A 116 18.83 -12.66 21.46
C LEU A 116 18.07 -12.51 22.75
N GLU A 117 17.51 -11.32 23.04
CA GLU A 117 16.69 -11.07 24.20
C GLU A 117 15.41 -11.95 24.21
N ARG A 118 14.74 -12.03 23.07
CA ARG A 118 13.53 -12.85 22.94
C ARG A 118 13.82 -14.34 23.07
N LEU A 119 14.96 -14.79 22.55
CA LEU A 119 15.40 -16.17 22.69
C LEU A 119 15.65 -16.54 24.17
N GLU A 120 16.36 -15.68 24.91
CA GLU A 120 16.60 -15.88 26.35
C GLU A 120 15.28 -15.97 27.13
N LYS A 121 14.34 -15.08 26.87
CA LYS A 121 13.02 -15.11 27.50
C LYS A 121 12.26 -16.40 27.20
N GLY A 122 12.32 -16.87 25.95
CA GLY A 122 11.71 -18.12 25.53
C GLY A 122 12.32 -19.33 26.25
N MET A 123 13.63 -19.36 26.39
CA MET A 123 14.35 -20.43 27.09
C MET A 123 14.04 -20.48 28.59
N ARG A 124 13.85 -19.29 29.22
CA ARG A 124 13.48 -19.21 30.64
C ARG A 124 12.08 -19.69 30.95
N LYS A 125 11.17 -19.54 29.96
CA LYS A 125 9.78 -20.00 30.10
C LYS A 125 9.59 -21.49 29.81
N GLY A 126 10.54 -22.07 29.08
CA GLY A 126 10.54 -23.47 28.75
C GLY A 126 11.16 -24.31 29.85
#